data_2e2cfafd36de2ccc4f914ba32c618535
#
_entry.id   2e2cfafd36de2ccc4f914ba32c618535
#
_cell.length_a   1.000
_cell.length_b   1.000
_cell.length_c   1.000
_cell.angle_alpha   90.00
_cell.angle_beta   90.00
_cell.angle_gamma   90.00
#
_symmetry.space_group_name_H-M   'P 1'
#
loop_
_entity.id
_entity.type
_entity.pdbx_description
1 polymer ?
#
loop_
_entity_poly.entity_id
_entity_poly.type
_entity_poly.pdbx_seq_one_letter_code
_entity_poly.pdbx_strand_id
1 'polypeptide(L)'
;ARTQRTSTTGTRRTTRTSNRVIAERQPQRDRNPPDNDNRGDPLAQSFIVDVEDGLFITSVDAFFATKSDTIPVKAEIRNMVNGYPGPKVLPFARKWLNPSSVNTSTDATTATTFTFDSPVYLQEGIEYCFVLYSDSQDYTAYVARLGGTTLDGNRTVSKQPAAGVL
;
A
#
# COMPACT_ATOMS: atom_id res chain seq x y z
N ALA A 1 -36.44 -8.62 16.83
CA ALA A 1 -35.63 -7.40 16.82
C ALA A 1 -34.24 -7.74 16.26
N ARG A 2 -34.00 -7.31 15.05
CA ARG A 2 -32.74 -7.58 14.34
C ARG A 2 -31.84 -6.38 14.55
N THR A 3 -30.87 -6.50 15.43
CA THR A 3 -29.92 -5.44 15.71
C THR A 3 -29.00 -5.27 14.50
N GLN A 4 -29.09 -4.13 13.85
CA GLN A 4 -28.19 -3.78 12.75
C GLN A 4 -26.79 -3.45 13.28
N ARG A 5 -25.83 -4.23 12.86
CA ARG A 5 -24.39 -4.06 13.18
C ARG A 5 -23.67 -3.18 12.18
N THR A 6 -24.28 -2.21 11.60
CA THR A 6 -23.70 -1.55 10.42
C THR A 6 -23.03 -0.23 10.65
N SER A 7 -23.02 0.32 11.83
CA SER A 7 -22.57 1.72 11.98
C SER A 7 -21.17 1.93 12.54
N THR A 8 -20.58 0.94 13.19
CA THR A 8 -19.32 1.15 13.92
C THR A 8 -18.07 0.96 13.07
N THR A 9 -18.16 0.22 11.99
CA THR A 9 -16.98 -0.07 11.14
C THR A 9 -16.70 1.06 10.14
N GLY A 10 -17.71 1.81 9.73
CA GLY A 10 -17.54 2.92 8.78
C GLY A 10 -16.87 4.15 9.37
N THR A 11 -17.13 4.45 10.63
CA THR A 11 -16.66 5.68 11.28
C THR A 11 -15.17 5.60 11.68
N ARG A 12 -14.62 4.40 11.83
CA ARG A 12 -13.19 4.22 12.15
C ARG A 12 -12.26 4.44 10.96
N ARG A 13 -12.77 4.41 9.74
CA ARG A 13 -11.95 4.49 8.53
C ARG A 13 -11.58 5.89 8.08
N THR A 14 -12.19 6.92 8.64
CA THR A 14 -12.14 8.25 8.02
C THR A 14 -11.31 9.29 8.75
N THR A 15 -10.70 8.99 9.90
CA THR A 15 -10.18 10.06 10.75
C THR A 15 -8.69 10.01 11.12
N ARG A 16 -7.87 9.13 10.54
CA ARG A 16 -6.46 9.07 10.93
C ARG A 16 -5.52 8.86 9.75
N THR A 17 -4.53 9.73 9.61
CA THR A 17 -3.24 9.36 9.03
C THR A 17 -2.62 8.35 9.98
N SER A 18 -2.37 7.14 9.55
CA SER A 18 -1.83 6.11 10.41
C SER A 18 -0.68 5.40 9.72
N ASN A 19 0.33 5.06 10.51
CA ASN A 19 1.33 4.10 10.08
C ASN A 19 0.66 2.74 9.97
N ARG A 20 0.92 2.03 8.90
CA ARG A 20 0.41 0.69 8.72
C ARG A 20 1.57 -0.28 8.59
N VAL A 21 1.49 -1.38 9.33
CA VAL A 21 2.46 -2.47 9.22
C VAL A 21 2.24 -3.17 7.89
N ILE A 22 3.29 -3.31 7.09
CA ILE A 22 3.25 -4.01 5.80
C ILE A 22 2.96 -5.50 5.99
N ALA A 23 3.42 -6.03 7.12
CA ALA A 23 3.25 -7.42 7.53
C ALA A 23 2.37 -7.50 8.79
N GLU A 24 1.09 -7.12 8.69
CA GLU A 24 0.16 -7.18 9.81
C GLU A 24 -0.41 -8.59 9.96
N ARG A 25 -0.30 -9.17 11.14
CA ARG A 25 -1.03 -10.39 11.46
C ARG A 25 -2.52 -10.06 11.52
N GLN A 26 -3.30 -10.69 10.67
CA GLN A 26 -4.74 -10.70 10.88
C GLN A 26 -5.05 -11.35 12.24
N PRO A 27 -5.98 -10.78 13.03
CA PRO A 27 -6.42 -11.46 14.24
C PRO A 27 -6.95 -12.83 13.84
N GLN A 28 -6.29 -13.87 14.33
CA GLN A 28 -6.70 -15.26 14.12
C GLN A 28 -8.17 -15.40 14.48
N ARG A 29 -8.99 -15.70 13.50
CA ARG A 29 -10.27 -16.34 13.77
C ARG A 29 -9.94 -17.79 14.13
N ASP A 30 -10.13 -18.14 15.41
CA ASP A 30 -9.91 -19.46 15.96
C ASP A 30 -10.68 -20.55 15.21
N ARG A 31 -10.19 -21.01 14.07
CA ARG A 31 -10.76 -22.18 13.37
C ARG A 31 -9.80 -22.95 12.49
N ASN A 32 -8.50 -22.68 12.49
CA ASN A 32 -7.54 -23.54 11.82
C ASN A 32 -6.29 -23.73 12.66
N PRO A 33 -5.61 -24.89 12.54
CA PRO A 33 -4.30 -25.08 13.16
C PRO A 33 -3.37 -23.96 12.69
N PRO A 34 -2.37 -23.58 13.47
CA PRO A 34 -1.53 -22.44 13.15
C PRO A 34 -0.90 -22.68 11.78
N ASP A 35 -1.45 -22.01 10.79
CA ASP A 35 -0.74 -21.81 9.55
C ASP A 35 0.49 -21.02 9.93
N ASN A 36 1.64 -21.67 9.86
CA ASN A 36 2.95 -21.07 10.03
C ASN A 36 3.27 -20.14 8.86
N ASP A 37 2.24 -19.53 8.28
CA ASP A 37 2.36 -18.55 7.22
C ASP A 37 2.72 -17.21 7.84
N ASN A 38 4.00 -17.10 8.16
CA ASN A 38 4.67 -15.88 8.62
C ASN A 38 4.72 -14.83 7.48
N ARG A 39 3.86 -14.99 6.47
CA ARG A 39 3.73 -14.05 5.36
C ARG A 39 3.00 -12.82 5.84
N GLY A 40 3.68 -11.71 5.74
CA GLY A 40 3.09 -10.44 6.05
C GLY A 40 1.92 -10.11 5.14
N ASP A 41 0.94 -9.41 5.68
CA ASP A 41 -0.20 -8.89 4.91
C ASP A 41 0.30 -7.74 4.02
N PRO A 42 0.28 -7.87 2.68
CA PRO A 42 0.78 -6.83 1.79
C PRO A 42 -0.09 -5.57 1.89
N LEU A 43 0.56 -4.41 1.87
CA LEU A 43 -0.12 -3.14 1.71
C LEU A 43 -0.35 -2.89 0.21
N ALA A 44 -1.59 -2.65 -0.18
CA ALA A 44 -1.95 -2.37 -1.57
C ALA A 44 -2.79 -1.10 -1.70
N GLN A 45 -2.53 -0.36 -2.79
CA GLN A 45 -3.32 0.80 -3.21
C GLN A 45 -3.69 0.63 -4.67
N SER A 46 -4.99 0.61 -4.98
CA SER A 46 -5.43 0.64 -6.36
C SER A 46 -5.49 2.06 -6.92
N PHE A 47 -5.38 2.17 -8.24
CA PHE A 47 -5.51 3.41 -8.97
C PHE A 47 -5.97 3.12 -10.41
N ILE A 48 -6.67 4.09 -11.00
CA ILE A 48 -7.10 4.04 -12.40
C ILE A 48 -6.22 5.00 -13.19
N VAL A 49 -5.81 4.56 -14.38
CA VAL A 49 -5.05 5.40 -15.32
C VAL A 49 -6.04 6.23 -16.12
N ASP A 50 -6.05 7.54 -15.89
CA ASP A 50 -6.93 8.52 -16.53
C ASP A 50 -6.21 9.42 -17.56
N VAL A 51 -5.03 8.99 -17.98
CA VAL A 51 -4.19 9.68 -18.98
C VAL A 51 -4.49 9.09 -20.35
N GLU A 52 -4.84 9.95 -21.32
CA GLU A 52 -5.07 9.59 -22.72
C GLU A 52 -3.86 8.86 -23.30
N ASP A 53 -4.10 7.77 -24.03
CA ASP A 53 -3.09 6.85 -24.55
C ASP A 53 -2.28 6.07 -23.48
N GLY A 54 -2.63 6.19 -22.19
CA GLY A 54 -1.90 5.58 -21.11
C GLY A 54 -0.60 6.30 -20.76
N LEU A 55 0.21 5.68 -19.93
CA LEU A 55 1.47 6.28 -19.50
C LEU A 55 2.55 5.21 -19.20
N PHE A 56 3.80 5.66 -19.20
CA PHE A 56 4.92 4.86 -18.71
C PHE A 56 5.38 5.37 -17.35
N ILE A 57 5.44 4.47 -16.37
CA ILE A 57 6.03 4.78 -15.06
C ILE A 57 7.42 4.18 -14.96
N THR A 58 8.33 4.89 -14.31
CA THR A 58 9.72 4.47 -14.11
C THR A 58 10.01 4.15 -12.65
N SER A 59 9.25 4.72 -11.73
CA SER A 59 9.45 4.54 -10.30
C SER A 59 8.17 4.80 -9.51
N VAL A 60 8.18 4.34 -8.25
CA VAL A 60 7.14 4.62 -7.26
C VAL A 60 7.81 5.00 -5.94
N ASP A 61 7.27 6.00 -5.28
CA ASP A 61 7.72 6.45 -3.98
C ASP A 61 6.83 5.90 -2.87
N ALA A 62 7.46 5.41 -1.81
CA ALA A 62 6.79 5.05 -0.56
C ALA A 62 7.52 5.68 0.62
N PHE A 63 6.77 5.94 1.67
CA PHE A 63 7.28 6.61 2.87
C PHE A 63 7.21 5.65 4.04
N PHE A 64 8.35 5.41 4.70
CA PHE A 64 8.44 4.48 5.81
C PHE A 64 8.74 5.19 7.13
N ALA A 65 8.08 4.74 8.19
CA ALA A 65 8.40 5.14 9.55
C ALA A 65 9.47 4.23 10.18
N THR A 66 9.39 2.93 9.87
CA THR A 66 10.35 1.92 10.35
C THR A 66 10.73 0.97 9.22
N LYS A 67 11.83 0.26 9.38
CA LYS A 67 12.33 -0.75 8.44
C LYS A 67 12.99 -1.90 9.18
N SER A 68 13.11 -3.04 8.52
CA SER A 68 13.95 -4.14 9.00
C SER A 68 15.42 -3.83 8.80
N ASP A 69 16.29 -4.42 9.63
CA ASP A 69 17.74 -4.33 9.47
C ASP A 69 18.29 -5.32 8.44
N THR A 70 17.57 -6.42 8.19
CA THR A 70 18.10 -7.55 7.41
C THR A 70 17.21 -7.98 6.26
N ILE A 71 15.88 -7.85 6.37
CA ILE A 71 14.94 -8.40 5.40
C ILE A 71 14.54 -7.32 4.40
N PRO A 72 14.64 -7.59 3.08
CA PRO A 72 14.29 -6.61 2.04
C PRO A 72 12.78 -6.37 1.95
N VAL A 73 12.42 -5.26 1.31
CA VAL A 73 11.06 -4.91 0.94
C VAL A 73 10.95 -4.85 -0.58
N LYS A 74 9.80 -5.20 -1.13
CA LYS A 74 9.53 -5.08 -2.58
C LYS A 74 8.31 -4.22 -2.86
N ALA A 75 8.35 -3.61 -4.03
CA ALA A 75 7.23 -2.93 -4.66
C ALA A 75 6.85 -3.63 -5.96
N GLU A 76 5.56 -3.76 -6.23
CA GLU A 76 5.03 -4.36 -7.45
C GLU A 76 3.85 -3.56 -7.97
N ILE A 77 3.69 -3.50 -9.31
CA ILE A 77 2.43 -3.10 -9.92
C ILE A 77 1.75 -4.36 -10.44
N ARG A 78 0.50 -4.54 -10.04
CA ARG A 78 -0.32 -5.70 -10.42
C ARG A 78 -1.60 -5.27 -11.09
N ASN A 79 -2.19 -6.21 -11.85
CA ASN A 79 -3.56 -6.06 -12.31
C ASN A 79 -4.55 -6.15 -11.13
N MET A 80 -5.73 -5.58 -11.32
CA MET A 80 -6.86 -5.78 -10.42
C MET A 80 -7.77 -6.89 -10.95
N VAL A 81 -8.31 -7.70 -10.03
CA VAL A 81 -9.30 -8.75 -10.33
C VAL A 81 -10.38 -8.69 -9.27
N ASN A 82 -11.62 -8.43 -9.70
CA ASN A 82 -12.79 -8.35 -8.81
C ASN A 82 -12.60 -7.40 -7.60
N GLY A 83 -11.90 -6.28 -7.80
CA GLY A 83 -11.65 -5.29 -6.74
C GLY A 83 -10.50 -5.64 -5.77
N TYR A 84 -9.73 -6.68 -6.09
CA TYR A 84 -8.57 -7.12 -5.30
C TYR A 84 -7.30 -7.13 -6.14
N PRO A 85 -6.11 -6.99 -5.52
CA PRO A 85 -4.83 -7.20 -6.20
C PRO A 85 -4.78 -8.58 -6.85
N GLY A 86 -4.66 -8.60 -8.16
CA GLY A 86 -4.57 -9.84 -8.92
C GLY A 86 -3.19 -10.51 -8.80
N PRO A 87 -3.05 -11.76 -9.26
CA PRO A 87 -1.80 -12.51 -9.18
C PRO A 87 -0.76 -12.05 -10.21
N LYS A 88 -1.19 -11.30 -11.24
CA LYS A 88 -0.31 -10.92 -12.35
C LYS A 88 0.43 -9.63 -12.03
N VAL A 89 1.73 -9.74 -11.86
CA VAL A 89 2.65 -8.58 -11.85
C VAL A 89 2.90 -8.15 -13.29
N LEU A 90 2.86 -6.85 -13.56
CA LEU A 90 3.16 -6.32 -14.88
C LEU A 90 4.64 -6.55 -15.24
N PRO A 91 4.98 -6.67 -16.54
CA PRO A 91 6.37 -6.79 -16.96
C PRO A 91 7.21 -5.63 -16.40
N PHE A 92 8.40 -5.95 -15.86
CA PHE A 92 9.35 -5.00 -15.24
C PHE A 92 8.84 -4.28 -13.99
N ALA A 93 7.60 -4.48 -13.58
CA ALA A 93 6.95 -3.78 -12.47
C ALA A 93 7.21 -4.44 -11.11
N ARG A 94 8.43 -4.91 -10.87
CA ARG A 94 8.85 -5.42 -9.56
C ARG A 94 10.23 -4.87 -9.23
N LYS A 95 10.36 -4.33 -8.03
CA LYS A 95 11.63 -3.87 -7.49
C LYS A 95 11.81 -4.29 -6.05
N TRP A 96 12.95 -4.90 -5.75
CA TRP A 96 13.39 -5.18 -4.40
C TRP A 96 14.35 -4.10 -3.92
N LEU A 97 14.23 -3.70 -2.67
CA LEU A 97 15.21 -2.85 -1.99
C LEU A 97 15.69 -3.52 -0.73
N ASN A 98 17.02 -3.54 -0.58
CA ASN A 98 17.63 -3.93 0.69
C ASN A 98 17.35 -2.86 1.77
N PRO A 99 17.39 -3.22 3.05
CA PRO A 99 17.16 -2.27 4.14
C PRO A 99 18.04 -1.03 4.10
N SER A 100 19.28 -1.17 3.63
CA SER A 100 20.24 -0.05 3.47
C SER A 100 19.77 1.01 2.47
N SER A 101 18.93 0.64 1.51
CA SER A 101 18.37 1.55 0.49
C SER A 101 16.98 2.08 0.87
N VAL A 102 16.44 1.70 2.01
CA VAL A 102 15.16 2.18 2.51
C VAL A 102 15.39 3.34 3.45
N ASN A 103 14.80 4.48 3.10
CA ASN A 103 14.78 5.67 3.94
C ASN A 103 13.61 5.59 4.94
N THR A 104 13.82 6.14 6.13
CA THR A 104 12.78 6.28 7.14
C THR A 104 12.73 7.71 7.64
N SER A 105 11.56 8.17 8.04
CA SER A 105 11.36 9.47 8.65
C SER A 105 10.24 9.41 9.68
N THR A 106 10.21 10.38 10.60
CA THR A 106 9.16 10.49 11.62
C THR A 106 7.94 11.27 11.14
N ASP A 107 8.05 11.93 9.99
CA ASP A 107 7.08 12.90 9.46
C ASP A 107 6.64 12.63 8.01
N ALA A 108 7.02 11.48 7.44
CA ALA A 108 6.76 11.11 6.05
C ALA A 108 7.31 12.11 5.01
N THR A 109 8.39 12.82 5.31
CA THR A 109 9.02 13.77 4.36
C THR A 109 10.08 13.14 3.49
N THR A 110 10.62 11.98 3.89
CA THR A 110 11.70 11.30 3.16
C THR A 110 11.17 10.10 2.42
N ALA A 111 11.16 10.19 1.09
CA ALA A 111 10.72 9.11 0.22
C ALA A 111 11.75 7.98 0.11
N THR A 112 11.25 6.77 -0.05
CA THR A 112 11.98 5.61 -0.58
C THR A 112 11.49 5.37 -1.99
N THR A 113 12.37 5.52 -2.98
CA THR A 113 12.03 5.38 -4.40
C THR A 113 12.36 3.97 -4.89
N PHE A 114 11.33 3.28 -5.39
CA PHE A 114 11.46 2.00 -6.08
C PHE A 114 11.56 2.26 -7.58
N THR A 115 12.76 2.35 -8.11
CA THR A 115 13.01 2.54 -9.54
C THR A 115 12.97 1.20 -10.25
N PHE A 116 12.07 1.04 -11.22
CA PHE A 116 11.96 -0.16 -12.05
C PHE A 116 13.13 -0.28 -13.03
N ASP A 117 13.45 -1.50 -13.40
CA ASP A 117 14.58 -1.77 -14.31
C ASP A 117 14.29 -1.34 -15.75
N SER A 118 13.03 -1.16 -16.11
CA SER A 118 12.55 -0.61 -17.37
C SER A 118 11.23 0.12 -17.16
N PRO A 119 10.88 1.08 -18.03
CA PRO A 119 9.57 1.74 -17.97
C PRO A 119 8.42 0.71 -18.04
N VAL A 120 7.44 0.86 -17.19
CA VAL A 120 6.25 0.02 -17.12
C VAL A 120 5.09 0.72 -17.78
N TYR A 121 4.55 0.16 -18.85
CA TYR A 121 3.37 0.72 -19.52
C TYR A 121 2.10 0.43 -18.73
N LEU A 122 1.30 1.45 -18.52
CA LEU A 122 -0.02 1.41 -17.92
C LEU A 122 -1.04 1.93 -18.94
N GLN A 123 -2.00 1.09 -19.26
CA GLN A 123 -3.03 1.40 -20.26
C GLN A 123 -4.10 2.31 -19.66
N GLU A 124 -4.57 3.27 -20.48
CA GLU A 124 -5.71 4.13 -20.16
C GLU A 124 -6.95 3.35 -19.76
N GLY A 125 -7.70 3.86 -18.79
CA GLY A 125 -8.97 3.30 -18.32
C GLY A 125 -8.86 2.01 -17.53
N ILE A 126 -7.64 1.48 -17.35
CA ILE A 126 -7.42 0.23 -16.61
C ILE A 126 -7.06 0.53 -15.16
N GLU A 127 -7.65 -0.26 -14.26
CA GLU A 127 -7.32 -0.24 -12.83
C GLU A 127 -6.15 -1.18 -12.54
N TYR A 128 -5.15 -0.65 -11.88
CA TYR A 128 -3.98 -1.36 -11.38
C TYR A 128 -3.87 -1.19 -9.87
N CYS A 129 -2.98 -1.93 -9.25
CA CYS A 129 -2.61 -1.69 -7.86
C CYS A 129 -1.10 -1.67 -7.67
N PHE A 130 -0.66 -0.75 -6.81
CA PHE A 130 0.66 -0.74 -6.23
C PHE A 130 0.65 -1.60 -4.97
N VAL A 131 1.59 -2.53 -4.86
CA VAL A 131 1.69 -3.45 -3.74
C VAL A 131 3.07 -3.36 -3.10
N LEU A 132 3.09 -3.10 -1.79
CA LEU A 132 4.28 -3.22 -0.95
C LEU A 132 4.23 -4.52 -0.17
N TYR A 133 5.33 -5.24 -0.14
CA TYR A 133 5.44 -6.51 0.57
C TYR A 133 6.83 -6.70 1.18
N SER A 134 6.86 -7.28 2.37
CA SER A 134 8.07 -7.78 3.03
C SER A 134 7.74 -9.00 3.88
N ASP A 135 8.69 -9.90 4.04
CA ASP A 135 8.60 -11.01 5.00
C ASP A 135 8.90 -10.57 6.45
N SER A 136 9.25 -9.29 6.66
CA SER A 136 9.45 -8.69 7.98
C SER A 136 8.26 -7.86 8.42
N GLN A 137 7.93 -7.93 9.71
CA GLN A 137 6.93 -7.08 10.36
C GLN A 137 7.48 -5.72 10.83
N ASP A 138 8.78 -5.48 10.65
CA ASP A 138 9.44 -4.25 11.10
C ASP A 138 9.19 -3.06 10.17
N TYR A 139 8.64 -3.31 8.97
CA TYR A 139 8.29 -2.23 8.04
C TYR A 139 6.93 -1.62 8.40
N THR A 140 6.93 -0.32 8.64
CA THR A 140 5.70 0.48 8.73
C THR A 140 5.72 1.57 7.66
N ALA A 141 4.67 1.65 6.86
CA ALA A 141 4.52 2.67 5.84
C ALA A 141 3.47 3.71 6.25
N TYR A 142 3.73 4.95 5.86
CA TYR A 142 2.75 6.02 6.00
C TYR A 142 1.68 5.89 4.93
N VAL A 143 0.43 6.05 5.34
CA VAL A 143 -0.73 6.07 4.44
C VAL A 143 -1.59 7.30 4.71
N ALA A 144 -2.10 7.90 3.64
CA ALA A 144 -3.07 8.98 3.74
C ALA A 144 -4.49 8.42 3.56
N ARG A 145 -5.43 8.89 4.40
CA ARG A 145 -6.85 8.52 4.31
C ARG A 145 -7.68 9.75 4.06
N LEU A 146 -8.69 9.63 3.21
CA LEU A 146 -9.68 10.70 3.02
C LEU A 146 -10.35 11.04 4.36
N GLY A 147 -10.45 12.34 4.64
CA GLY A 147 -10.95 12.86 5.92
C GLY A 147 -9.93 12.81 7.06
N GLY A 148 -8.77 12.19 6.85
CA GLY A 148 -7.68 12.19 7.81
C GLY A 148 -6.93 13.52 7.81
N THR A 149 -6.33 13.86 8.95
CA THR A 149 -5.48 15.02 9.09
C THR A 149 -4.05 14.65 8.69
N THR A 150 -3.35 15.55 8.02
CA THR A 150 -1.92 15.41 7.74
C THR A 150 -1.10 15.33 9.03
N LEU A 151 0.10 14.77 8.98
CA LEU A 151 0.95 14.59 10.16
C LEU A 151 1.29 15.91 10.87
N ASP A 152 1.39 17.00 10.12
CA ASP A 152 1.59 18.36 10.64
C ASP A 152 0.32 18.98 11.26
N GLY A 153 -0.83 18.31 11.16
CA GLY A 153 -2.10 18.75 11.70
C GLY A 153 -2.77 19.91 10.94
N ASN A 154 -2.14 20.45 9.91
CA ASN A 154 -2.55 21.72 9.28
C ASN A 154 -3.53 21.53 8.12
N ARG A 155 -3.68 20.35 7.58
CA ARG A 155 -4.56 20.07 6.44
C ARG A 155 -5.33 18.77 6.63
N THR A 156 -6.50 18.73 6.00
CA THR A 156 -7.29 17.49 5.90
C THR A 156 -7.15 16.95 4.49
N VAL A 157 -6.95 15.65 4.37
CA VAL A 157 -6.91 14.93 3.09
C VAL A 157 -8.34 14.91 2.51
N SER A 158 -8.63 15.85 1.62
CA SER A 158 -9.98 16.04 1.06
C SER A 158 -10.17 15.41 -0.32
N LYS A 159 -9.07 15.05 -1.00
CA LYS A 159 -9.09 14.47 -2.34
C LYS A 159 -8.14 13.28 -2.42
N GLN A 160 -8.58 12.28 -3.15
CA GLN A 160 -7.72 11.21 -3.62
C GLN A 160 -7.11 11.66 -4.96
N PRO A 161 -5.79 11.58 -5.16
CA PRO A 161 -5.15 12.06 -6.39
C PRO A 161 -5.52 11.24 -7.62
N ALA A 162 -5.90 9.98 -7.44
CA ALA A 162 -6.39 9.10 -8.50
C ALA A 162 -7.62 8.33 -8.00
N ALA A 163 -8.50 7.94 -8.91
CA ALA A 163 -9.57 7.01 -8.59
C ALA A 163 -8.97 5.65 -8.22
N GLY A 164 -9.50 5.03 -7.17
CA GLY A 164 -9.03 3.74 -6.68
C GLY A 164 -9.48 3.51 -5.23
N VAL A 165 -9.15 2.36 -4.68
CA VAL A 165 -9.45 1.97 -3.30
C VAL A 165 -8.19 1.45 -2.59
N LEU A 166 -8.15 1.66 -1.29
CA LEU A 166 -7.13 1.11 -0.39
C LEU A 166 -7.55 -0.26 0.13
#